data_319de757d8e17c52581a85473f421ebe
#
_entry.id   319de757d8e17c52581a85473f421ebe
#
_cell.length_a   1.000
_cell.length_b   1.000
_cell.length_c   1.000
_cell.angle_alpha   90.00
_cell.angle_beta   90.00
_cell.angle_gamma   90.00
#
_symmetry.space_group_name_H-M   'P 1'
#
loop_
_entity.id
_entity.type
_entity.pdbx_description
1 polymer ?
#
loop_
_entity_poly.entity_id
_entity_poly.type
_entity_poly.pdbx_seq_one_letter_code
_entity_poly.pdbx_strand_id
1 'polypeptide(L)'
;MRKKIVTCKLLRRIRGTISAVILTLSMGMLTACSQAPESATIIAGSTSVQPYAEILAEEYMALNPEAVIDIQGGGSSAGITATQTHSANIGMSSRALKDDEKKLWNVEIAKDGLVLIVNPKNPIQNLTSDQIRDIYAATITDWSQLGGTKSKINIIAREEGSGTRSAFTELIMGEEEITPKAIVQDSNGAVRQLVADDPNAIGFISLGLVTDDVKALHLDSIEATRENIMNGSYRLSRQFLFVTDGEPIGLDKKFIDFTLSSEGQRLLINEGLIPSEEGAEK
;
A
#
# COMPACT_ATOMS: atom_id res chain seq x y z
N MET A 1 -84.04 18.34 2.33
CA MET A 1 -82.82 18.88 2.96
C MET A 1 -82.04 17.95 3.91
N ARG A 2 -82.44 16.73 4.21
CA ARG A 2 -81.78 15.81 5.19
C ARG A 2 -80.73 14.87 4.57
N LYS A 3 -80.69 14.63 3.25
CA LYS A 3 -79.73 13.69 2.61
C LYS A 3 -78.31 14.27 2.36
N LYS A 4 -78.11 15.60 2.30
CA LYS A 4 -76.78 16.22 2.05
C LYS A 4 -75.87 16.28 3.27
N ILE A 5 -76.40 16.20 4.48
CA ILE A 5 -75.64 16.36 5.74
C ILE A 5 -74.95 15.05 6.14
N VAL A 6 -75.50 13.89 5.80
CA VAL A 6 -74.98 12.57 6.15
C VAL A 6 -73.70 12.25 5.33
N THR A 7 -73.71 12.63 4.06
CA THR A 7 -72.59 12.38 3.16
C THR A 7 -71.31 13.18 3.53
N CYS A 8 -71.49 14.40 4.06
CA CYS A 8 -70.35 15.26 4.45
C CYS A 8 -69.62 14.75 5.74
N LYS A 9 -70.37 14.18 6.68
CA LYS A 9 -69.78 13.61 7.94
C LYS A 9 -69.05 12.29 7.68
N LEU A 10 -69.49 11.47 6.71
CA LEU A 10 -68.84 10.20 6.38
C LEU A 10 -67.53 10.44 5.64
N LEU A 11 -67.48 11.36 4.68
CA LEU A 11 -66.27 11.74 3.95
C LEU A 11 -65.18 12.39 4.84
N ARG A 12 -65.59 13.09 5.90
CA ARG A 12 -64.65 13.71 6.87
C ARG A 12 -64.04 12.68 7.83
N ARG A 13 -64.74 11.57 8.14
CA ARG A 13 -64.18 10.46 8.97
C ARG A 13 -63.25 9.59 8.14
N ILE A 14 -63.52 9.32 6.87
CA ILE A 14 -62.63 8.53 5.98
C ILE A 14 -61.34 9.30 5.70
N ARG A 15 -61.37 10.63 5.54
CA ARG A 15 -60.15 11.45 5.37
C ARG A 15 -59.28 11.46 6.60
N GLY A 16 -59.85 11.46 7.82
CA GLY A 16 -59.10 11.43 9.07
C GLY A 16 -58.37 10.08 9.27
N THR A 17 -59.00 8.97 8.95
CA THR A 17 -58.39 7.62 9.09
C THR A 17 -57.30 7.35 8.05
N ILE A 18 -57.48 7.83 6.80
CA ILE A 18 -56.44 7.68 5.77
C ILE A 18 -55.22 8.53 6.10
N SER A 19 -55.38 9.75 6.59
CA SER A 19 -54.23 10.59 7.03
C SER A 19 -53.48 10.00 8.25
N ALA A 20 -54.18 9.35 9.18
CA ALA A 20 -53.53 8.72 10.35
C ALA A 20 -52.76 7.45 9.93
N VAL A 21 -53.25 6.66 8.96
CA VAL A 21 -52.59 5.46 8.47
C VAL A 21 -51.33 5.82 7.61
N ILE A 22 -51.41 6.90 6.82
CA ILE A 22 -50.21 7.37 6.04
C ILE A 22 -49.15 7.92 6.96
N LEU A 23 -49.52 8.61 8.05
CA LEU A 23 -48.52 9.16 9.01
C LEU A 23 -47.85 8.05 9.83
N THR A 24 -48.55 6.97 10.17
CA THR A 24 -47.94 5.82 10.85
C THR A 24 -47.09 4.95 9.93
N LEU A 25 -47.40 4.86 8.62
CA LEU A 25 -46.59 4.13 7.65
C LEU A 25 -45.28 4.88 7.28
N SER A 26 -45.31 6.23 7.29
CA SER A 26 -44.10 7.04 7.05
C SER A 26 -43.12 7.06 8.24
N MET A 27 -43.59 6.79 9.45
CA MET A 27 -42.76 6.76 10.68
C MET A 27 -42.04 5.39 10.84
N GLY A 28 -42.52 4.34 10.17
CA GLY A 28 -41.88 3.02 10.16
C GLY A 28 -40.71 2.87 9.19
N MET A 29 -40.50 3.81 8.24
CA MET A 29 -39.42 3.74 7.25
C MET A 29 -38.14 4.49 7.64
N LEU A 30 -38.11 5.17 8.80
CA LEU A 30 -36.96 5.94 9.27
C LEU A 30 -36.02 5.16 10.19
N THR A 31 -36.28 3.88 10.46
CA THR A 31 -35.42 3.04 11.31
C THR A 31 -34.52 2.07 10.55
N ALA A 32 -34.42 2.18 9.23
CA ALA A 32 -33.34 1.56 8.49
C ALA A 32 -32.12 2.49 8.50
N CYS A 33 -31.67 2.97 9.68
CA CYS A 33 -30.29 3.33 9.86
C CYS A 33 -29.49 2.05 9.67
N SER A 34 -28.76 1.94 8.55
CA SER A 34 -27.73 0.94 8.41
C SER A 34 -26.83 1.11 9.63
N GLN A 35 -26.86 0.19 10.57
CA GLN A 35 -25.79 0.06 11.55
C GLN A 35 -24.54 -0.04 10.71
N ALA A 36 -23.63 0.91 10.86
CA ALA A 36 -22.26 0.74 10.37
C ALA A 36 -21.80 -0.61 10.93
N PRO A 37 -21.16 -1.47 10.14
CA PRO A 37 -20.70 -2.76 10.64
C PRO A 37 -19.89 -2.48 11.91
N GLU A 38 -20.18 -3.22 12.97
CA GLU A 38 -19.60 -3.04 14.32
C GLU A 38 -18.09 -3.27 14.33
N SER A 39 -17.53 -3.70 13.20
CA SER A 39 -16.13 -4.01 12.98
C SER A 39 -15.70 -3.60 11.56
N ALA A 40 -15.40 -2.34 11.38
CA ALA A 40 -14.74 -1.83 10.17
C ALA A 40 -13.36 -1.28 10.53
N THR A 41 -12.35 -1.54 9.70
CA THR A 41 -11.01 -0.97 9.84
C THR A 41 -10.53 -0.36 8.53
N ILE A 42 -9.88 0.79 8.62
CA ILE A 42 -9.22 1.47 7.51
C ILE A 42 -7.72 1.28 7.66
N ILE A 43 -7.08 0.77 6.62
CA ILE A 43 -5.65 0.53 6.56
C ILE A 43 -5.08 1.41 5.44
N ALA A 44 -4.15 2.31 5.74
CA ALA A 44 -3.66 3.27 4.77
C ALA A 44 -2.14 3.37 4.73
N GLY A 45 -1.56 3.69 3.56
CA GLY A 45 -0.14 4.05 3.50
C GLY A 45 0.63 3.53 2.31
N SER A 46 1.69 2.77 2.57
CA SER A 46 2.67 2.35 1.56
C SER A 46 2.06 1.63 0.36
N THR A 47 2.24 2.17 -0.84
CA THR A 47 1.85 1.52 -2.10
C THR A 47 2.70 0.29 -2.45
N SER A 48 3.78 0.02 -1.71
CA SER A 48 4.52 -1.25 -1.80
C SER A 48 3.87 -2.34 -0.95
N VAL A 49 3.28 -1.98 0.20
CA VAL A 49 2.59 -2.92 1.11
C VAL A 49 1.16 -3.18 0.64
N GLN A 50 0.54 -2.19 0.01
CA GLN A 50 -0.88 -2.19 -0.37
C GLN A 50 -1.34 -3.49 -1.08
N PRO A 51 -0.69 -3.98 -2.15
CA PRO A 51 -1.16 -5.20 -2.84
C PRO A 51 -1.20 -6.43 -1.94
N TYR A 52 -0.26 -6.55 -1.02
CA TYR A 52 -0.20 -7.66 -0.07
C TYR A 52 -1.24 -7.53 1.04
N ALA A 53 -1.48 -6.29 1.51
CA ALA A 53 -2.53 -6.01 2.47
C ALA A 53 -3.92 -6.29 1.87
N GLU A 54 -4.13 -6.02 0.57
CA GLU A 54 -5.35 -6.35 -0.17
C GLU A 54 -5.58 -7.85 -0.22
N ILE A 55 -4.57 -8.67 -0.56
CA ILE A 55 -4.65 -10.14 -0.57
C ILE A 55 -4.98 -10.68 0.84
N LEU A 56 -4.30 -10.17 1.87
CA LEU A 56 -4.58 -10.56 3.26
C LEU A 56 -6.00 -10.18 3.69
N ALA A 57 -6.47 -8.97 3.31
CA ALA A 57 -7.81 -8.49 3.65
C ALA A 57 -8.89 -9.28 2.93
N GLU A 58 -8.71 -9.64 1.66
CA GLU A 58 -9.64 -10.48 0.91
C GLU A 58 -9.80 -11.85 1.58
N GLU A 59 -8.70 -12.53 1.91
CA GLU A 59 -8.74 -13.83 2.58
C GLU A 59 -9.36 -13.72 3.98
N TYR A 60 -8.95 -12.71 4.77
CA TYR A 60 -9.50 -12.49 6.11
C TYR A 60 -11.01 -12.26 6.08
N MET A 61 -11.51 -11.42 5.16
CA MET A 61 -12.94 -11.16 5.00
C MET A 61 -13.70 -12.37 4.45
N ALA A 62 -13.07 -13.22 3.64
CA ALA A 62 -13.67 -14.49 3.20
C ALA A 62 -13.89 -15.45 4.38
N LEU A 63 -12.97 -15.48 5.34
CA LEU A 63 -13.06 -16.28 6.57
C LEU A 63 -13.97 -15.62 7.64
N ASN A 64 -14.16 -14.30 7.59
CA ASN A 64 -14.90 -13.50 8.56
C ASN A 64 -15.85 -12.53 7.83
N PRO A 65 -17.01 -12.98 7.36
CA PRO A 65 -17.90 -12.18 6.49
C PRO A 65 -18.49 -10.92 7.13
N GLU A 66 -18.44 -10.78 8.45
CA GLU A 66 -18.86 -9.58 9.19
C GLU A 66 -17.76 -8.50 9.24
N ALA A 67 -16.51 -8.86 8.97
CA ALA A 67 -15.41 -7.91 8.95
C ALA A 67 -15.44 -7.05 7.68
N VAL A 68 -15.14 -5.77 7.83
CA VAL A 68 -14.98 -4.83 6.72
C VAL A 68 -13.59 -4.20 6.82
N ILE A 69 -12.73 -4.47 5.84
CA ILE A 69 -11.37 -3.93 5.77
C ILE A 69 -11.24 -3.12 4.48
N ASP A 70 -10.89 -1.84 4.63
CA ASP A 70 -10.65 -0.91 3.52
C ASP A 70 -9.16 -0.58 3.42
N ILE A 71 -8.56 -0.85 2.27
CA ILE A 71 -7.12 -0.65 2.03
C ILE A 71 -6.91 0.55 1.12
N GLN A 72 -6.10 1.52 1.57
CA GLN A 72 -5.85 2.76 0.86
C GLN A 72 -4.34 2.99 0.64
N GLY A 73 -3.93 3.34 -0.57
CA GLY A 73 -2.58 3.78 -0.88
C GLY A 73 -2.33 5.22 -0.42
N GLY A 74 -1.10 5.73 -0.62
CA GLY A 74 -0.77 7.14 -0.34
C GLY A 74 0.67 7.37 0.12
N GLY A 75 1.46 6.29 0.27
CA GLY A 75 2.84 6.34 0.74
C GLY A 75 2.96 6.18 2.27
N SER A 76 4.14 5.74 2.72
CA SER A 76 4.38 5.39 4.13
C SER A 76 4.15 6.55 5.09
N SER A 77 4.60 7.76 4.73
CA SER A 77 4.42 8.93 5.60
C SER A 77 2.95 9.34 5.74
N ALA A 78 2.16 9.22 4.65
CA ALA A 78 0.72 9.46 4.69
C ALA A 78 0.00 8.45 5.59
N GLY A 79 0.36 7.16 5.49
CA GLY A 79 -0.20 6.12 6.35
C GLY A 79 0.11 6.34 7.83
N ILE A 80 1.36 6.66 8.17
CA ILE A 80 1.76 6.97 9.55
C ILE A 80 0.99 8.20 10.06
N THR A 81 0.89 9.26 9.27
CA THR A 81 0.09 10.45 9.65
C THR A 81 -1.38 10.11 9.82
N ALA A 82 -1.96 9.30 8.93
CA ALA A 82 -3.36 8.87 9.03
C ALA A 82 -3.63 8.09 10.33
N THR A 83 -2.69 7.25 10.77
CA THR A 83 -2.75 6.55 12.05
C THR A 83 -2.68 7.53 13.22
N GLN A 84 -1.73 8.47 13.22
CA GLN A 84 -1.58 9.49 14.26
C GLN A 84 -2.78 10.41 14.39
N THR A 85 -3.50 10.66 13.30
CA THR A 85 -4.71 11.50 13.27
C THR A 85 -6.01 10.70 13.39
N HIS A 86 -5.93 9.39 13.60
CA HIS A 86 -7.05 8.46 13.67
C HIS A 86 -7.96 8.48 12.42
N SER A 87 -7.45 8.89 11.27
CA SER A 87 -8.13 8.76 9.97
C SER A 87 -7.92 7.39 9.31
N ALA A 88 -6.95 6.61 9.79
CA ALA A 88 -6.82 5.18 9.55
C ALA A 88 -6.53 4.46 10.89
N ASN A 89 -6.95 3.22 10.99
CA ASN A 89 -6.71 2.36 12.15
C ASN A 89 -5.29 1.80 12.13
N ILE A 90 -4.86 1.35 10.95
CA ILE A 90 -3.54 0.75 10.72
C ILE A 90 -2.83 1.54 9.63
N GLY A 91 -1.61 1.95 9.90
CA GLY A 91 -0.70 2.53 8.91
C GLY A 91 0.15 1.45 8.25
N MET A 92 0.38 1.54 6.95
CA MET A 92 1.32 0.70 6.22
C MET A 92 2.62 1.44 5.96
N SER A 93 3.75 0.88 6.38
CA SER A 93 5.07 1.46 6.10
C SER A 93 6.00 0.45 5.41
N SER A 94 6.78 0.92 4.44
CA SER A 94 7.86 0.18 3.77
C SER A 94 9.23 0.80 4.06
N ARG A 95 9.37 1.41 5.21
CA ARG A 95 10.60 1.93 5.82
C ARG A 95 10.53 1.80 7.33
N ALA A 96 11.67 1.87 7.99
CA ALA A 96 11.74 2.02 9.44
C ALA A 96 11.01 3.30 9.90
N LEU A 97 10.52 3.28 11.14
CA LEU A 97 9.93 4.46 11.77
C LEU A 97 11.02 5.47 12.11
N LYS A 98 10.76 6.75 11.84
CA LYS A 98 11.61 7.87 12.25
C LYS A 98 11.56 8.03 13.78
N ASP A 99 12.49 8.79 14.35
CA ASP A 99 12.61 8.95 15.82
C ASP A 99 11.34 9.50 16.46
N ASP A 100 10.66 10.44 15.81
CA ASP A 100 9.38 11.01 16.27
C ASP A 100 8.17 10.08 16.08
N GLU A 101 8.32 9.05 15.25
CA GLU A 101 7.30 8.03 14.97
C GLU A 101 7.44 6.80 15.88
N LYS A 102 8.60 6.57 16.53
CA LYS A 102 8.90 5.37 17.35
C LYS A 102 8.02 5.18 18.57
N LYS A 103 7.21 6.17 18.94
CA LYS A 103 6.19 6.06 19.99
C LYS A 103 4.98 5.23 19.57
N LEU A 104 4.78 5.05 18.26
CA LEU A 104 3.69 4.25 17.71
C LEU A 104 3.99 2.76 17.92
N TRP A 105 2.95 1.99 18.18
CA TRP A 105 3.06 0.55 18.14
C TRP A 105 3.29 0.10 16.69
N ASN A 106 4.15 -0.87 16.49
CA ASN A 106 4.41 -1.39 15.14
C ASN A 106 4.83 -2.85 15.19
N VAL A 107 4.64 -3.54 14.09
CA VAL A 107 5.07 -4.92 13.89
C VAL A 107 5.58 -5.11 12.46
N GLU A 108 6.65 -5.87 12.31
CA GLU A 108 7.14 -6.31 11.01
C GLU A 108 6.24 -7.44 10.50
N ILE A 109 5.59 -7.20 9.35
CA ILE A 109 4.74 -8.22 8.71
C ILE A 109 5.49 -9.05 7.68
N ALA A 110 6.54 -8.49 7.08
CA ALA A 110 7.41 -9.16 6.12
C ALA A 110 8.67 -8.31 5.85
N LYS A 111 9.66 -8.91 5.16
CA LYS A 111 10.77 -8.19 4.51
C LYS A 111 10.60 -8.22 2.99
N ASP A 112 10.97 -7.13 2.33
CA ASP A 112 10.87 -6.93 0.89
C ASP A 112 12.22 -6.54 0.29
N GLY A 113 12.49 -7.01 -0.93
CA GLY A 113 13.61 -6.55 -1.73
C GLY A 113 13.26 -5.27 -2.49
N LEU A 114 14.16 -4.29 -2.47
CA LEU A 114 14.10 -3.12 -3.34
C LEU A 114 14.95 -3.36 -4.58
N VAL A 115 14.39 -3.23 -5.78
CA VAL A 115 15.10 -3.52 -7.02
C VAL A 115 15.13 -2.34 -7.97
N LEU A 116 16.25 -2.19 -8.68
CA LEU A 116 16.37 -1.30 -9.82
C LEU A 116 15.76 -2.00 -11.04
N ILE A 117 14.91 -1.28 -11.75
CA ILE A 117 14.27 -1.77 -12.97
C ILE A 117 14.60 -0.91 -14.17
N VAL A 118 14.75 -1.56 -15.31
CA VAL A 118 14.88 -0.93 -16.63
C VAL A 118 13.94 -1.60 -17.63
N ASN A 119 13.73 -0.98 -18.77
CA ASN A 119 13.00 -1.60 -19.87
C ASN A 119 13.74 -2.88 -20.36
N PRO A 120 13.05 -3.96 -20.75
CA PRO A 120 13.68 -5.19 -21.24
C PRO A 120 14.61 -4.99 -22.43
N LYS A 121 14.42 -3.94 -23.25
CA LYS A 121 15.29 -3.57 -24.38
C LYS A 121 16.60 -2.92 -23.96
N ASN A 122 16.73 -2.47 -22.71
CA ASN A 122 17.98 -1.92 -22.20
C ASN A 122 19.02 -3.04 -22.07
N PRO A 123 20.25 -2.93 -22.65
CA PRO A 123 21.24 -4.00 -22.61
C PRO A 123 21.90 -4.21 -21.25
N ILE A 124 21.80 -3.25 -20.32
CA ILE A 124 22.42 -3.33 -19.00
C ILE A 124 21.76 -4.45 -18.19
N GLN A 125 22.60 -5.25 -17.52
CA GLN A 125 22.18 -6.36 -16.66
C GLN A 125 22.52 -6.13 -15.18
N ASN A 126 23.58 -5.35 -14.93
CA ASN A 126 24.15 -5.14 -13.60
C ASN A 126 24.62 -3.70 -13.45
N LEU A 127 24.42 -3.15 -12.25
CA LEU A 127 25.00 -1.89 -11.82
C LEU A 127 25.61 -2.06 -10.43
N THR A 128 26.70 -1.33 -10.16
CA THR A 128 27.20 -1.23 -8.82
C THR A 128 26.41 -0.20 -8.01
N SER A 129 26.44 -0.30 -6.70
CA SER A 129 25.83 0.68 -5.78
C SER A 129 26.30 2.12 -6.09
N ASP A 130 27.59 2.31 -6.39
CA ASP A 130 28.14 3.61 -6.76
C ASP A 130 27.60 4.11 -8.10
N GLN A 131 27.53 3.25 -9.11
CA GLN A 131 26.94 3.62 -10.41
C GLN A 131 25.45 4.03 -10.28
N ILE A 132 24.68 3.35 -9.43
CA ILE A 132 23.29 3.71 -9.18
C ILE A 132 23.22 5.08 -8.49
N ARG A 133 24.04 5.33 -7.49
CA ARG A 133 24.15 6.63 -6.82
C ARG A 133 24.48 7.72 -7.82
N ASP A 134 25.49 7.52 -8.67
CA ASP A 134 25.93 8.48 -9.68
C ASP A 134 24.84 8.77 -10.73
N ILE A 135 24.05 7.77 -11.13
CA ILE A 135 22.88 7.95 -11.99
C ILE A 135 21.86 8.87 -11.30
N TYR A 136 21.46 8.52 -10.07
CA TYR A 136 20.42 9.26 -9.37
C TYR A 136 20.87 10.64 -8.90
N ALA A 137 22.17 10.87 -8.70
CA ALA A 137 22.77 12.20 -8.50
C ALA A 137 22.97 12.99 -9.81
N ALA A 138 22.69 12.36 -10.97
CA ALA A 138 22.91 12.91 -12.33
C ALA A 138 24.37 13.21 -12.67
N THR A 139 25.31 12.50 -12.07
CA THR A 139 26.74 12.46 -12.44
C THR A 139 26.93 11.60 -13.69
N ILE A 140 26.25 10.43 -13.75
CA ILE A 140 26.14 9.60 -14.93
C ILE A 140 24.76 9.90 -15.60
N THR A 141 24.77 10.35 -16.85
CA THR A 141 23.58 10.84 -17.53
C THR A 141 23.30 10.15 -18.88
N ASP A 142 24.20 9.27 -19.34
CA ASP A 142 24.08 8.56 -20.61
C ASP A 142 24.44 7.09 -20.42
N TRP A 143 23.62 6.19 -20.97
CA TRP A 143 23.83 4.74 -20.85
C TRP A 143 25.15 4.25 -21.45
N SER A 144 25.72 4.99 -22.42
CA SER A 144 27.03 4.64 -22.99
C SER A 144 28.19 4.73 -22.00
N GLN A 145 28.04 5.52 -20.93
CA GLN A 145 29.03 5.59 -19.84
C GLN A 145 29.11 4.29 -19.02
N LEU A 146 28.08 3.45 -19.17
CA LEU A 146 27.95 2.15 -18.48
C LEU A 146 28.02 0.96 -19.41
N GLY A 147 28.45 1.17 -20.69
CA GLY A 147 28.51 0.11 -21.71
C GLY A 147 27.20 -0.17 -22.42
N GLY A 148 26.19 0.65 -22.21
CA GLY A 148 24.90 0.59 -22.91
C GLY A 148 24.88 1.38 -24.21
N THR A 149 23.69 1.54 -24.78
CA THR A 149 23.45 2.33 -25.99
C THR A 149 23.64 3.81 -25.70
N LYS A 150 24.18 4.57 -26.66
CA LYS A 150 24.32 6.03 -26.52
C LYS A 150 22.93 6.67 -26.48
N SER A 151 22.45 6.96 -25.28
CA SER A 151 21.14 7.58 -25.02
C SER A 151 21.10 8.13 -23.60
N LYS A 152 20.40 9.25 -23.45
CA LYS A 152 20.21 9.89 -22.14
C LYS A 152 19.43 8.97 -21.19
N ILE A 153 19.87 8.89 -19.93
CA ILE A 153 19.15 8.19 -18.88
C ILE A 153 17.96 9.02 -18.41
N ASN A 154 16.76 8.46 -18.44
CA ASN A 154 15.55 9.05 -17.86
C ASN A 154 15.33 8.44 -16.47
N ILE A 155 15.55 9.25 -15.44
CA ILE A 155 15.51 8.83 -14.04
C ILE A 155 14.07 8.94 -13.55
N ILE A 156 13.51 7.83 -13.06
CA ILE A 156 12.20 7.79 -12.42
C ILE A 156 12.43 7.59 -10.92
N ALA A 157 11.85 8.46 -10.11
CA ALA A 157 11.93 8.41 -8.67
C ALA A 157 10.53 8.41 -8.04
N ARG A 158 10.48 8.23 -6.73
CA ARG A 158 9.26 8.31 -5.94
C ARG A 158 9.17 9.67 -5.22
N GLU A 159 7.98 10.02 -4.81
CA GLU A 159 7.67 11.19 -3.97
C GLU A 159 8.35 11.11 -2.59
N GLU A 160 8.51 12.25 -1.91
CA GLU A 160 9.21 12.32 -0.62
C GLU A 160 8.53 11.55 0.52
N GLY A 161 7.20 11.40 0.47
CA GLY A 161 6.43 10.61 1.41
C GLY A 161 6.56 9.09 1.24
N SER A 162 7.21 8.63 0.17
CA SER A 162 7.39 7.23 -0.15
C SER A 162 8.39 6.54 0.78
N GLY A 163 7.97 5.44 1.42
CA GLY A 163 8.88 4.55 2.14
C GLY A 163 9.90 3.89 1.21
N THR A 164 9.55 3.65 -0.05
CA THR A 164 10.46 3.11 -1.07
C THR A 164 11.58 4.10 -1.39
N ARG A 165 11.24 5.40 -1.55
CA ARG A 165 12.26 6.44 -1.71
C ARG A 165 13.14 6.56 -0.47
N SER A 166 12.55 6.55 0.73
CA SER A 166 13.33 6.65 1.97
C SER A 166 14.33 5.50 2.10
N ALA A 167 13.90 4.25 1.86
CA ALA A 167 14.79 3.10 1.89
C ALA A 167 15.87 3.18 0.79
N PHE A 168 15.52 3.60 -0.42
CA PHE A 168 16.50 3.82 -1.49
C PHE A 168 17.53 4.89 -1.14
N THR A 169 17.10 6.01 -0.56
CA THR A 169 18.00 7.09 -0.13
C THR A 169 18.95 6.60 0.97
N GLU A 170 18.43 5.89 1.97
CA GLU A 170 19.24 5.36 3.07
C GLU A 170 20.27 4.32 2.59
N LEU A 171 19.86 3.39 1.75
CA LEU A 171 20.66 2.22 1.35
C LEU A 171 21.63 2.50 0.18
N ILE A 172 21.32 3.47 -0.70
CA ILE A 172 22.11 3.77 -1.91
C ILE A 172 22.67 5.18 -1.92
N MET A 173 21.83 6.20 -1.66
CA MET A 173 22.25 7.59 -1.84
C MET A 173 23.17 8.09 -0.70
N GLY A 174 22.92 7.62 0.53
CA GLY A 174 23.65 8.13 1.70
C GLY A 174 23.38 9.62 1.91
N GLU A 175 24.43 10.45 1.78
CA GLU A 175 24.32 11.90 1.90
C GLU A 175 23.99 12.62 0.56
N GLU A 176 24.04 11.88 -0.56
CA GLU A 176 23.74 12.44 -1.87
C GLU A 176 22.22 12.57 -2.08
N GLU A 177 21.81 13.59 -2.81
CA GLU A 177 20.40 13.81 -3.13
C GLU A 177 20.02 13.24 -4.51
N ILE A 178 18.80 12.75 -4.61
CA ILE A 178 18.22 12.40 -5.92
C ILE A 178 18.02 13.70 -6.71
N THR A 179 18.54 13.72 -7.95
CA THR A 179 18.47 14.90 -8.82
C THR A 179 17.04 15.43 -8.95
N PRO A 180 16.84 16.77 -8.87
CA PRO A 180 15.52 17.37 -9.08
C PRO A 180 15.01 17.23 -10.53
N LYS A 181 15.83 16.71 -11.45
CA LYS A 181 15.43 16.40 -12.84
C LYS A 181 14.75 15.03 -12.96
N ALA A 182 14.71 14.22 -11.90
CA ALA A 182 14.01 12.94 -11.91
C ALA A 182 12.50 13.14 -12.10
N ILE A 183 11.88 12.24 -12.85
CA ILE A 183 10.42 12.17 -12.98
C ILE A 183 9.87 11.53 -11.71
N VAL A 184 9.08 12.26 -10.96
CA VAL A 184 8.54 11.79 -9.67
C VAL A 184 7.18 11.12 -9.87
N GLN A 185 7.00 9.93 -9.26
CA GLN A 185 5.77 9.15 -9.29
C GLN A 185 5.29 8.82 -7.87
N ASP A 186 3.98 8.67 -7.72
CA ASP A 186 3.30 8.43 -6.44
C ASP A 186 3.11 6.95 -6.07
N SER A 187 3.42 6.03 -6.98
CA SER A 187 3.25 4.59 -6.75
C SER A 187 4.31 3.74 -7.45
N ASN A 188 4.53 2.51 -6.96
CA ASN A 188 5.39 1.53 -7.63
C ASN A 188 4.85 1.16 -9.01
N GLY A 189 3.53 1.06 -9.16
CA GLY A 189 2.87 0.77 -10.43
C GLY A 189 3.15 1.84 -11.49
N ALA A 190 3.09 3.13 -11.11
CA ALA A 190 3.40 4.23 -12.03
C ALA A 190 4.89 4.26 -12.42
N VAL A 191 5.81 3.98 -11.49
CA VAL A 191 7.24 3.82 -11.80
C VAL A 191 7.44 2.69 -12.81
N ARG A 192 6.86 1.51 -12.54
CA ARG A 192 6.96 0.33 -13.42
C ARG A 192 6.44 0.64 -14.83
N GLN A 193 5.26 1.27 -14.94
CA GLN A 193 4.66 1.61 -16.22
C GLN A 193 5.55 2.55 -17.04
N LEU A 194 6.10 3.61 -16.42
CA LEU A 194 7.00 4.53 -17.13
C LEU A 194 8.29 3.84 -17.60
N VAL A 195 8.83 2.92 -16.81
CA VAL A 195 10.01 2.15 -17.20
C VAL A 195 9.68 1.16 -18.32
N ALA A 196 8.51 0.53 -18.29
CA ALA A 196 8.04 -0.36 -19.35
C ALA A 196 7.86 0.39 -20.69
N ASP A 197 7.42 1.63 -20.65
CA ASP A 197 7.16 2.44 -21.86
C ASP A 197 8.40 3.14 -22.43
N ASP A 198 9.48 3.30 -21.63
CA ASP A 198 10.68 4.04 -22.02
C ASP A 198 11.95 3.16 -21.98
N PRO A 199 12.55 2.78 -23.14
CA PRO A 199 13.80 2.02 -23.19
C PRO A 199 15.00 2.67 -22.49
N ASN A 200 14.94 3.98 -22.21
CA ASN A 200 16.03 4.72 -21.59
C ASN A 200 15.79 5.00 -20.10
N ALA A 201 14.63 4.57 -19.56
CA ALA A 201 14.28 4.81 -18.17
C ALA A 201 14.99 3.84 -17.21
N ILE A 202 15.23 4.33 -16.01
CA ILE A 202 15.59 3.56 -14.82
C ILE A 202 14.67 3.99 -13.68
N GLY A 203 14.19 3.02 -12.91
CA GLY A 203 13.37 3.23 -11.72
C GLY A 203 13.72 2.24 -10.61
N PHE A 204 13.11 2.38 -9.44
CA PHE A 204 13.22 1.43 -8.35
C PHE A 204 11.84 1.12 -7.75
N ILE A 205 11.58 -0.16 -7.50
CA ILE A 205 10.30 -0.67 -6.97
C ILE A 205 10.53 -1.82 -5.98
N SER A 206 9.46 -2.30 -5.33
CA SER A 206 9.43 -3.56 -4.59
C SER A 206 9.68 -4.75 -5.52
N LEU A 207 10.46 -5.74 -5.08
CA LEU A 207 10.78 -6.95 -5.84
C LEU A 207 9.53 -7.71 -6.27
N GLY A 208 8.57 -7.92 -5.38
CA GLY A 208 7.35 -8.65 -5.68
C GLY A 208 6.40 -7.94 -6.67
N LEU A 209 6.70 -6.68 -7.06
CA LEU A 209 5.93 -5.94 -8.06
C LEU A 209 6.61 -5.92 -9.45
N VAL A 210 7.69 -6.67 -9.63
CA VAL A 210 8.34 -6.85 -10.93
C VAL A 210 7.48 -7.78 -11.78
N THR A 211 7.26 -7.39 -13.01
CA THR A 211 6.50 -8.15 -14.03
C THR A 211 7.33 -8.24 -15.32
N ASP A 212 6.91 -9.04 -16.28
CA ASP A 212 7.66 -9.31 -17.53
C ASP A 212 7.84 -8.07 -18.43
N ASP A 213 7.11 -6.98 -18.16
CA ASP A 213 7.22 -5.71 -18.88
C ASP A 213 8.41 -4.85 -18.46
N VAL A 214 9.09 -5.21 -17.36
CA VAL A 214 10.33 -4.58 -16.90
C VAL A 214 11.39 -5.63 -16.55
N LYS A 215 12.65 -5.21 -16.53
CA LYS A 215 13.78 -6.06 -16.17
C LYS A 215 14.41 -5.57 -14.87
N ALA A 216 14.48 -6.42 -13.86
CA ALA A 216 15.26 -6.17 -12.65
C ALA A 216 16.77 -6.29 -12.97
N LEU A 217 17.54 -5.33 -12.45
CA LEU A 217 19.00 -5.35 -12.55
C LEU A 217 19.62 -6.09 -11.36
N HIS A 218 20.75 -6.72 -11.60
CA HIS A 218 21.64 -7.16 -10.53
C HIS A 218 22.27 -5.95 -9.85
N LEU A 219 22.49 -6.04 -8.56
CA LEU A 219 23.20 -5.07 -7.74
C LEU A 219 24.56 -5.67 -7.33
N ASP A 220 25.66 -5.00 -7.65
CA ASP A 220 27.01 -5.49 -7.33
C ASP A 220 27.24 -6.96 -7.76
N SER A 221 26.64 -7.35 -8.91
CA SER A 221 26.62 -8.70 -9.46
C SER A 221 25.77 -9.72 -8.67
N ILE A 222 24.95 -9.29 -7.74
CA ILE A 222 24.02 -10.12 -6.99
C ILE A 222 22.61 -9.92 -7.53
N GLU A 223 21.95 -11.01 -7.85
CA GLU A 223 20.53 -11.03 -8.27
C GLU A 223 19.61 -10.80 -7.08
N ALA A 224 18.55 -10.03 -7.29
CA ALA A 224 17.50 -9.83 -6.30
C ALA A 224 16.60 -11.07 -6.20
N THR A 225 17.03 -12.06 -5.45
CA THR A 225 16.24 -13.25 -5.16
C THR A 225 15.91 -13.32 -3.67
N ARG A 226 14.83 -14.03 -3.34
CA ARG A 226 14.47 -14.27 -1.94
C ARG A 226 15.64 -14.89 -1.16
N GLU A 227 16.34 -15.86 -1.73
CA GLU A 227 17.49 -16.51 -1.11
C GLU A 227 18.62 -15.51 -0.82
N ASN A 228 18.96 -14.66 -1.79
CA ASN A 228 20.02 -13.66 -1.63
C ASN A 228 19.67 -12.55 -0.64
N ILE A 229 18.37 -12.23 -0.49
CA ILE A 229 17.91 -11.30 0.54
C ILE A 229 17.98 -11.95 1.92
N MET A 230 17.51 -13.19 2.05
CA MET A 230 17.51 -13.93 3.32
C MET A 230 18.93 -14.16 3.87
N ASN A 231 19.88 -14.51 3.02
CA ASN A 231 21.28 -14.73 3.41
C ASN A 231 22.10 -13.44 3.52
N GLY A 232 21.48 -12.27 3.24
CA GLY A 232 22.11 -10.94 3.35
C GLY A 232 23.09 -10.59 2.23
N SER A 233 23.25 -11.41 1.19
CA SER A 233 24.10 -11.09 0.03
C SER A 233 23.51 -9.97 -0.83
N TYR A 234 22.19 -9.92 -1.00
CA TYR A 234 21.50 -8.79 -1.61
C TYR A 234 21.09 -7.77 -0.55
N ARG A 235 21.74 -6.59 -0.58
CA ARG A 235 21.69 -5.61 0.51
C ARG A 235 20.49 -4.67 0.47
N LEU A 236 19.80 -4.53 -0.67
CA LEU A 236 18.64 -3.67 -0.78
C LEU A 236 17.39 -4.40 -0.29
N SER A 237 17.28 -4.51 1.02
CA SER A 237 16.09 -5.05 1.68
C SER A 237 15.56 -4.11 2.76
N ARG A 238 14.28 -4.20 3.04
CA ARG A 238 13.57 -3.34 3.99
C ARG A 238 12.43 -4.08 4.66
N GLN A 239 12.00 -3.56 5.78
CA GLN A 239 10.84 -4.03 6.52
C GLN A 239 9.55 -3.50 5.89
N PHE A 240 8.51 -4.33 5.91
CA PHE A 240 7.12 -3.93 5.77
C PHE A 240 6.49 -3.96 7.16
N LEU A 241 5.92 -2.83 7.56
CA LEU A 241 5.36 -2.64 8.89
C LEU A 241 3.87 -2.34 8.82
N PHE A 242 3.13 -2.90 9.77
CA PHE A 242 1.87 -2.33 10.23
C PHE A 242 2.12 -1.49 11.48
N VAL A 243 1.45 -0.34 11.54
CA VAL A 243 1.64 0.69 12.58
C VAL A 243 0.28 1.10 13.13
N THR A 244 0.16 1.23 14.46
CA THR A 244 -1.06 1.71 15.12
C THR A 244 -0.73 2.77 16.18
N ASP A 245 -1.70 3.62 16.52
CA ASP A 245 -1.56 4.55 17.63
C ASP A 245 -1.95 3.84 18.94
N GLY A 246 -0.95 3.30 19.61
CA GLY A 246 -1.10 2.39 20.75
C GLY A 246 -1.28 0.93 20.34
N GLU A 247 -1.45 0.06 21.32
CA GLU A 247 -1.60 -1.38 21.11
C GLU A 247 -2.90 -1.70 20.34
N PRO A 248 -2.87 -2.48 19.27
CA PRO A 248 -4.05 -2.79 18.47
C PRO A 248 -5.08 -3.59 19.27
N ILE A 249 -6.37 -3.29 19.07
CA ILE A 249 -7.50 -3.98 19.72
C ILE A 249 -8.58 -4.35 18.69
N GLY A 250 -9.54 -5.17 19.09
CA GLY A 250 -10.72 -5.46 18.27
C GLY A 250 -10.36 -6.11 16.93
N LEU A 251 -10.91 -5.57 15.83
CA LEU A 251 -10.68 -6.07 14.47
C LEU A 251 -9.24 -5.82 14.02
N ASP A 252 -8.66 -4.67 14.38
CA ASP A 252 -7.27 -4.31 14.01
C ASP A 252 -6.30 -5.37 14.53
N LYS A 253 -6.43 -5.75 15.81
CA LYS A 253 -5.61 -6.81 16.40
C LYS A 253 -5.83 -8.15 15.73
N LYS A 254 -7.07 -8.54 15.48
CA LYS A 254 -7.40 -9.82 14.83
C LYS A 254 -6.82 -9.91 13.43
N PHE A 255 -6.86 -8.83 12.66
CA PHE A 255 -6.29 -8.78 11.33
C PHE A 255 -4.76 -8.84 11.34
N ILE A 256 -4.12 -8.14 12.28
CA ILE A 256 -2.67 -8.22 12.48
C ILE A 256 -2.26 -9.63 12.92
N ASP A 257 -2.97 -10.24 13.86
CA ASP A 257 -2.72 -11.63 14.30
C ASP A 257 -2.88 -12.61 13.12
N PHE A 258 -3.88 -12.43 12.26
CA PHE A 258 -4.06 -13.23 11.04
C PHE A 258 -2.87 -13.02 10.08
N THR A 259 -2.45 -11.78 9.86
CA THR A 259 -1.29 -11.47 9.01
C THR A 259 -0.03 -12.20 9.48
N LEU A 260 0.19 -12.28 10.80
CA LEU A 260 1.33 -12.95 11.43
C LEU A 260 1.14 -14.46 11.60
N SER A 261 -0.06 -15.00 11.35
CA SER A 261 -0.31 -16.43 11.40
C SER A 261 0.39 -17.17 10.27
N SER A 262 0.54 -18.50 10.42
CA SER A 262 1.11 -19.35 9.35
C SER A 262 0.34 -19.23 8.02
N GLU A 263 -0.97 -18.96 8.05
CA GLU A 263 -1.79 -18.76 6.86
C GLU A 263 -1.50 -17.41 6.20
N GLY A 264 -1.53 -16.32 6.95
CA GLY A 264 -1.18 -14.97 6.45
C GLY A 264 0.24 -14.91 5.92
N GLN A 265 1.20 -15.50 6.64
CA GLN A 265 2.59 -15.54 6.20
C GLN A 265 2.76 -16.40 4.93
N ARG A 266 2.01 -17.50 4.78
CA ARG A 266 2.01 -18.29 3.54
C ARG A 266 1.53 -17.49 2.34
N LEU A 267 0.51 -16.63 2.49
CA LEU A 267 0.06 -15.73 1.43
C LEU A 267 1.19 -14.78 1.03
N LEU A 268 1.82 -14.11 1.99
CA LEU A 268 2.93 -13.19 1.72
C LEU A 268 4.13 -13.87 1.04
N ILE A 269 4.46 -15.09 1.46
CA ILE A 269 5.53 -15.90 0.88
C ILE A 269 5.24 -16.27 -0.58
N ASN A 270 3.99 -16.62 -0.90
CA ASN A 270 3.59 -16.95 -2.28
C ASN A 270 3.72 -15.76 -3.22
N GLU A 271 3.56 -14.54 -2.69
CA GLU A 271 3.77 -13.28 -3.42
C GLU A 271 5.24 -12.82 -3.43
N GLY A 272 6.18 -13.66 -3.01
CA GLY A 272 7.62 -13.39 -3.10
C GLY A 272 8.21 -12.61 -1.93
N LEU A 273 7.45 -12.30 -0.89
CA LEU A 273 7.96 -11.66 0.31
C LEU A 273 8.71 -12.66 1.22
N ILE A 274 9.54 -12.13 2.10
CA ILE A 274 10.25 -12.89 3.12
C ILE A 274 9.45 -12.77 4.41
N PRO A 275 9.16 -13.91 5.09
CA PRO A 275 8.37 -13.88 6.31
C PRO A 275 9.07 -13.06 7.41
N SER A 276 8.27 -12.45 8.28
CA SER A 276 8.78 -11.85 9.51
C SER A 276 9.30 -12.91 10.48
N GLU A 277 10.25 -12.54 11.34
CA GLU A 277 10.73 -13.44 12.39
C GLU A 277 9.62 -13.83 13.37
N GLU A 278 8.73 -12.88 13.70
CA GLU A 278 7.56 -13.13 14.56
C GLU A 278 6.52 -14.07 13.92
N GLY A 279 6.40 -14.07 12.59
CA GLY A 279 5.51 -14.97 11.85
C GLY A 279 6.12 -16.34 11.56
N ALA A 280 7.43 -16.49 11.63
CA ALA A 280 8.12 -17.78 11.41
C ALA A 280 8.08 -18.71 12.63
N GLU A 281 7.82 -18.17 13.83
CA GLU A 281 7.78 -18.94 15.10
C GLU A 281 6.36 -19.45 15.47
N LYS A 282 5.34 -19.09 14.73
CA LYS A 282 3.93 -19.49 14.94
C LYS A 282 3.45 -20.46 13.87
#